data_b181ceac7eb2e2ba58d5870ccb137dce
#
_entry.id   b181ceac7eb2e2ba58d5870ccb137dce
#
_cell.length_a   1.000
_cell.length_b   1.000
_cell.length_c   1.000
_cell.angle_alpha   90.00
_cell.angle_beta   90.00
_cell.angle_gamma   90.00
#
_symmetry.space_group_name_H-M   'P 1'
#
loop_
_entity.id
_entity.type
_entity.pdbx_description
1 polymer ?
#
loop_
_entity_poly.entity_id
_entity_poly.type
_entity_poly.pdbx_seq_one_letter_code
_entity_poly.pdbx_strand_id
1 'polypeptide(L)' 'MTHPDYRGLAAQARSEADAATLDNVRNRCLRSEAAFLNMAHRQDLADANRPRREAATAAAKADEPV' A
#
# COMPACT_ATOMS: atom_id res chain seq x y z
N MET A 1 -14.28 -3.98 5.04
CA MET A 1 -12.99 -4.18 5.72
C MET A 1 -12.10 -2.97 5.49
N THR A 2 -11.64 -2.37 6.56
CA THR A 2 -10.77 -1.19 6.46
C THR A 2 -9.32 -1.63 6.30
N HIS A 3 -8.65 -1.07 5.31
CA HIS A 3 -7.22 -1.27 5.14
C HIS A 3 -6.45 -0.40 6.14
N PRO A 4 -5.27 -0.84 6.61
CA PRO A 4 -4.41 0.03 7.40
C PRO A 4 -4.06 1.30 6.63
N ASP A 5 -3.95 2.40 7.34
CA ASP A 5 -3.51 3.65 6.74
C ASP A 5 -1.98 3.63 6.60
N TYR A 6 -1.49 3.02 5.54
CA TYR A 6 -0.05 2.86 5.30
C TYR A 6 0.66 4.21 5.13
N ARG A 7 -0.01 5.20 4.54
CA ARG A 7 0.57 6.54 4.42
C ARG A 7 0.71 7.23 5.77
N GLY A 8 -0.29 7.05 6.65
CA GLY A 8 -0.19 7.54 8.02
C GLY A 8 0.92 6.87 8.80
N LEU A 9 1.06 5.54 8.65
CA LEU A 9 2.15 4.79 9.26
C LEU A 9 3.52 5.23 8.73
N ALA A 10 3.62 5.48 7.42
CA ALA A 10 4.85 6.00 6.82
C ALA A 10 5.20 7.38 7.35
N ALA A 11 4.22 8.27 7.48
CA ALA A 11 4.43 9.61 8.03
C ALA A 11 4.89 9.55 9.49
N GLN A 12 4.33 8.63 10.28
CA GLN A 12 4.75 8.42 11.65
C GLN A 12 6.19 7.91 11.71
N ALA A 13 6.53 6.93 10.88
CA ALA A 13 7.89 6.39 10.81
C ALA A 13 8.89 7.49 10.41
N ARG A 14 8.54 8.35 9.47
CA ARG A 14 9.38 9.48 9.07
C ARG A 14 9.57 10.47 10.21
N SER A 15 8.51 10.78 10.94
CA SER A 15 8.58 11.68 12.09
C SER A 15 9.50 11.11 13.17
N GLU A 16 9.43 9.80 13.42
CA GLU A 16 10.31 9.13 14.36
C GLU A 16 11.77 9.16 13.88
N ALA A 17 12.00 8.97 12.57
CA ALA A 17 13.33 9.06 11.99
C ALA A 17 13.92 10.46 12.18
N ASP A 18 13.13 11.50 11.93
CA ASP A 18 13.57 12.89 12.08
C ASP A 18 13.89 13.24 13.53
N ALA A 19 13.18 12.63 14.49
CA ALA A 19 13.42 12.84 15.92
C ALA A 19 14.55 11.95 16.47
N ALA A 20 15.00 10.94 15.74
CA ALA A 20 16.00 10.00 16.20
C ALA A 20 17.38 10.64 16.30
N THR A 21 18.06 10.42 17.42
CA THR A 21 19.43 10.92 17.63
C THR A 21 20.48 9.88 17.25
N LEU A 22 20.10 8.60 17.20
CA LEU A 22 21.01 7.50 16.84
C LEU A 22 20.79 7.11 15.39
N ASP A 23 21.88 6.95 14.63
CA ASP A 23 21.81 6.63 13.21
C ASP A 23 21.12 5.29 12.92
N ASN A 24 21.40 4.27 13.75
CA ASN A 24 20.77 2.96 13.56
C ASN A 24 19.25 3.01 13.76
N VAL A 25 18.78 3.83 14.70
CA VAL A 25 17.34 4.02 14.94
C VAL A 25 16.72 4.78 13.76
N ARG A 26 17.38 5.85 13.32
CA ARG A 26 16.94 6.60 12.14
C ARG A 26 16.82 5.72 10.92
N ASN A 27 17.85 4.91 10.64
CA ASN A 27 17.87 4.03 9.48
C ASN A 27 16.76 2.99 9.55
N ARG A 28 16.46 2.46 10.74
CA ARG A 28 15.35 1.52 10.92
C ARG A 28 14.01 2.18 10.64
N CYS A 29 13.81 3.41 11.13
CA CYS A 29 12.57 4.16 10.88
C CYS A 29 12.41 4.50 9.40
N LEU A 30 13.49 4.85 8.72
CA LEU A 30 13.45 5.14 7.28
C LEU A 30 13.12 3.88 6.46
N ARG A 31 13.61 2.72 6.86
CA ARG A 31 13.23 1.45 6.23
C ARG A 31 11.75 1.14 6.45
N SER A 32 11.25 1.41 7.64
CA SER A 32 9.82 1.23 7.94
C SER A 32 8.97 2.16 7.08
N GLU A 33 9.38 3.42 6.94
CA GLU A 33 8.70 4.36 6.06
C GLU A 33 8.62 3.83 4.63
N ALA A 34 9.76 3.37 4.09
CA ALA A 34 9.81 2.83 2.73
C ALA A 34 8.91 1.62 2.57
N ALA A 35 8.88 0.72 3.56
CA ALA A 35 8.01 -0.45 3.53
C ALA A 35 6.54 -0.06 3.52
N PHE A 36 6.14 0.90 4.36
CA PHE A 36 4.76 1.37 4.40
C PHE A 36 4.36 2.07 3.11
N LEU A 37 5.25 2.86 2.51
CA LEU A 37 4.99 3.49 1.22
C LEU A 37 4.83 2.46 0.10
N ASN A 38 5.61 1.39 0.12
CA ASN A 38 5.45 0.28 -0.81
C ASN A 38 4.09 -0.40 -0.64
N MET A 39 3.67 -0.63 0.59
CA MET A 39 2.36 -1.21 0.88
C MET A 39 1.23 -0.31 0.39
N ALA A 40 1.36 1.01 0.60
CA ALA A 40 0.40 1.99 0.11
C ALA A 40 0.31 1.97 -1.41
N HIS A 41 1.44 1.90 -2.08
CA HIS A 41 1.50 1.84 -3.54
C HIS A 41 0.83 0.56 -4.08
N ARG A 42 1.12 -0.59 -3.48
CA ARG A 42 0.47 -1.86 -3.85
C ARG A 42 -1.04 -1.79 -3.64
N GLN A 43 -1.48 -1.17 -2.55
CA GLN A 43 -2.89 -0.97 -2.26
C GLN A 43 -3.54 -0.11 -3.34
N ASP A 44 -2.90 0.99 -3.72
CA ASP A 44 -3.40 1.88 -4.78
C ASP A 44 -3.52 1.14 -6.11
N LEU A 45 -2.51 0.33 -6.46
CA LEU A 45 -2.54 -0.46 -7.69
C LEU A 45 -3.66 -1.50 -7.66
N ALA A 46 -3.85 -2.17 -6.53
CA ALA A 46 -4.91 -3.15 -6.37
C ALA A 46 -6.29 -2.48 -6.52
N ASP A 47 -6.48 -1.32 -5.90
CA ASP A 47 -7.72 -0.57 -5.98
C ASP A 47 -7.97 -0.06 -7.40
N ALA A 48 -6.93 0.41 -8.09
CA ALA A 48 -7.04 0.88 -9.48
C ALA A 48 -7.35 -0.27 -10.46
N ASN A 49 -6.85 -1.47 -10.17
CA ASN A 49 -7.06 -2.64 -11.03
C ASN A 49 -8.37 -3.38 -10.76
N ARG A 50 -9.00 -3.12 -9.61
CA ARG A 50 -10.25 -3.80 -9.24
C ARG A 50 -11.36 -3.64 -10.29
N PRO A 51 -11.68 -2.44 -10.76
CA PRO A 51 -12.70 -2.28 -11.78
C PRO A 51 -12.39 -3.03 -13.08
N ARG A 52 -11.11 -3.08 -13.47
CA ARG A 52 -10.68 -3.81 -14.66
C ARG A 52 -10.89 -5.31 -14.51
N ARG A 53 -10.54 -5.87 -13.34
CA ARG A 53 -10.75 -7.29 -13.07
C ARG A 53 -12.23 -7.64 -13.03
N GLU A 54 -13.05 -6.80 -12.41
CA GLU A 54 -14.48 -6.99 -12.34
C GLU A 54 -15.10 -6.95 -13.73
N ALA A 55 -14.70 -6.00 -14.55
CA ALA A 55 -15.18 -5.89 -15.94
C ALA A 55 -14.76 -7.10 -16.76
N ALA A 56 -13.52 -7.56 -16.64
CA ALA A 56 -13.03 -8.74 -17.35
C ALA A 56 -13.77 -10.01 -16.91
N THR A 57 -14.05 -10.16 -15.62
CA THR A 57 -14.81 -11.28 -15.09
C THR A 57 -16.26 -11.27 -15.61
N ALA A 58 -16.90 -10.11 -15.62
CA ALA A 58 -18.25 -9.95 -16.13
C ALA A 58 -18.31 -10.28 -17.61
N ALA A 59 -17.34 -9.81 -18.40
CA ALA A 59 -17.26 -10.10 -19.83
C ALA A 59 -17.06 -11.59 -20.09
N ALA A 60 -16.18 -12.24 -19.32
CA ALA A 60 -15.95 -13.67 -19.44
C ALA A 60 -17.21 -14.49 -19.12
N LYS A 61 -17.96 -14.08 -18.09
CA LYS A 61 -19.24 -14.73 -17.74
C LYS A 61 -20.28 -14.54 -18.81
N ALA A 62 -20.35 -13.38 -19.43
CA ALA A 62 -21.31 -13.10 -20.50
C ALA A 62 -21.06 -13.98 -21.72
N ASP A 63 -19.80 -14.35 -21.98
CA ASP A 63 -19.40 -15.18 -23.12
C ASP A 63 -19.48 -16.67 -22.83
N GLU A 64 -19.74 -17.09 -21.59
CA GLU A 64 -19.85 -18.51 -21.27
C GLU A 64 -21.10 -19.12 -21.92
N PRO A 65 -20.97 -20.29 -22.55
CA PRO A 65 -22.14 -21.00 -23.07
C PRO A 65 -23.01 -21.47 -21.91
N VAL A 66 -24.28 -21.31 -22.08
CA VAL A 66 -25.29 -21.69 -21.09
C VAL A 66 -25.45 -23.23 -21.06
#